data_4b4ec5f9658c3b9ca7d9b384dc3d630e
#
_entry.id   4b4ec5f9658c3b9ca7d9b384dc3d630e
#
_cell.length_a   1.000
_cell.length_b   1.000
_cell.length_c   1.000
_cell.angle_alpha   90.00
_cell.angle_beta   90.00
_cell.angle_gamma   90.00
#
_symmetry.space_group_name_H-M   'P 1'
#
loop_
_entity.id
_entity.type
_entity.pdbx_description
1 polymer ?
#
loop_
_entity_poly.entity_id
_entity_poly.type
_entity_poly.pdbx_seq_one_letter_code
_entity_poly.pdbx_strand_id
1 'polypeptide(L)'
;NAGGKPLKKSDITMSILEAYWPSSKAEFGKLLVDSYEGFGTDFVIRSALMLYGDVVKSNINKQTADALKNNWDNFKRALRNLETALKEIKVDVSRFRTSWNVLLPILYTLYYNPDYQDSLDGIQAYLVRAVLFTYFRSGTTGKLNTLRSRINEYGSTITVDMLDSMNELKVTEGKIDDILNAERGS
;
A
#
# COMPACT_ATOMS: atom_id res chain seq x y z
N ASN A 1 -0.81 8.44 40.08
CA ASN A 1 -0.29 8.61 38.71
C ASN A 1 -0.50 7.33 37.92
N ALA A 2 -1.71 7.16 37.33
CA ALA A 2 -1.93 6.15 36.32
C ALA A 2 -1.25 6.65 35.03
N GLY A 3 -0.05 6.22 34.77
CA GLY A 3 0.67 6.47 33.52
C GLY A 3 -0.06 5.78 32.37
N GLY A 4 -1.01 6.51 31.77
CA GLY A 4 -1.69 6.06 30.55
C GLY A 4 -0.68 5.83 29.47
N LYS A 5 -0.69 4.64 28.84
CA LYS A 5 0.09 4.37 27.62
C LYS A 5 -0.24 5.44 26.59
N PRO A 6 0.74 6.12 25.98
CA PRO A 6 0.43 7.09 24.92
C PRO A 6 -0.36 6.41 23.81
N LEU A 7 -1.47 7.04 23.40
CA LEU A 7 -2.30 6.55 22.30
C LEU A 7 -1.48 6.40 21.03
N LYS A 8 -1.60 5.27 20.37
CA LYS A 8 -0.99 5.08 19.05
C LYS A 8 -1.66 6.00 18.05
N LYS A 9 -0.93 6.45 17.04
CA LYS A 9 -1.47 7.30 15.97
C LYS A 9 -2.68 6.67 15.28
N SER A 10 -2.67 5.36 15.10
CA SER A 10 -3.80 4.58 14.58
C SER A 10 -5.05 4.69 15.46
N ASP A 11 -4.90 4.73 16.78
CA ASP A 11 -6.03 4.83 17.71
C ASP A 11 -6.70 6.21 17.62
N ILE A 12 -5.87 7.27 17.49
CA ILE A 12 -6.37 8.64 17.28
C ILE A 12 -7.10 8.73 15.94
N THR A 13 -6.53 8.17 14.88
CA THR A 13 -7.14 8.18 13.55
C THR A 13 -8.44 7.38 13.53
N MET A 14 -8.51 6.25 14.23
CA MET A 14 -9.74 5.48 14.37
C MET A 14 -10.83 6.26 15.12
N SER A 15 -10.47 6.98 16.19
CA SER A 15 -11.43 7.84 16.92
C SER A 15 -11.99 8.95 16.03
N ILE A 16 -11.16 9.55 15.17
CA ILE A 16 -11.60 10.54 14.19
C ILE A 16 -12.53 9.90 13.16
N LEU A 17 -12.17 8.70 12.66
CA LEU A 17 -12.98 7.96 11.70
C LEU A 17 -14.36 7.58 12.30
N GLU A 18 -14.40 7.14 13.56
CA GLU A 18 -15.66 6.83 14.27
C GLU A 18 -16.58 8.06 14.40
N ALA A 19 -16.02 9.26 14.52
CA ALA A 19 -16.82 10.49 14.54
C ALA A 19 -17.58 10.73 13.22
N TYR A 20 -17.02 10.32 12.08
CA TYR A 20 -17.67 10.44 10.77
C TYR A 20 -18.40 9.17 10.34
N TRP A 21 -17.95 8.02 10.81
CA TRP A 21 -18.50 6.70 10.51
C TRP A 21 -18.57 5.85 11.78
N PRO A 22 -19.66 5.94 12.56
CA PRO A 22 -19.76 5.30 13.89
C PRO A 22 -19.53 3.80 13.92
N SER A 23 -19.86 3.07 12.84
CA SER A 23 -19.63 1.62 12.77
C SER A 23 -18.23 1.23 12.27
N SER A 24 -17.37 2.19 11.97
CA SER A 24 -16.04 1.92 11.35
C SER A 24 -15.18 0.97 12.17
N LYS A 25 -15.15 1.11 13.48
CA LYS A 25 -14.38 0.23 14.36
C LYS A 25 -14.83 -1.23 14.29
N ALA A 26 -16.14 -1.46 14.25
CA ALA A 26 -16.70 -2.81 14.11
C ALA A 26 -16.42 -3.39 12.72
N GLU A 27 -16.54 -2.58 11.67
CA GLU A 27 -16.22 -2.98 10.28
C GLU A 27 -14.74 -3.30 10.09
N PHE A 28 -13.85 -2.49 10.65
CA PHE A 28 -12.41 -2.77 10.65
C PHE A 28 -12.08 -4.03 11.47
N GLY A 29 -12.73 -4.21 12.61
CA GLY A 29 -12.57 -5.40 13.43
C GLY A 29 -12.90 -6.68 12.67
N LYS A 30 -14.03 -6.71 11.96
CA LYS A 30 -14.39 -7.84 11.10
C LYS A 30 -13.35 -8.09 10.02
N LEU A 31 -12.94 -7.04 9.31
CA LEU A 31 -11.95 -7.14 8.24
C LEU A 31 -10.63 -7.73 8.74
N LEU A 32 -10.14 -7.31 9.91
CA LEU A 32 -8.85 -7.74 10.46
C LEU A 32 -8.89 -9.18 10.99
N VAL A 33 -10.05 -9.67 11.45
CA VAL A 33 -10.21 -11.07 11.90
C VAL A 33 -10.31 -12.02 10.71
N ASP A 34 -11.06 -11.63 9.66
CA ASP A 34 -11.39 -12.54 8.56
C ASP A 34 -10.24 -12.74 7.56
N SER A 35 -9.39 -11.73 7.33
CA SER A 35 -8.43 -11.79 6.21
C SER A 35 -7.11 -11.04 6.44
N TYR A 36 -7.01 -10.14 7.40
CA TYR A 36 -5.92 -9.17 7.48
C TYR A 36 -5.26 -9.04 8.85
N GLU A 37 -5.31 -10.08 9.67
CA GLU A 37 -4.66 -10.10 10.99
C GLU A 37 -3.18 -9.66 10.92
N GLY A 38 -2.51 -10.00 9.80
CA GLY A 38 -1.13 -9.61 9.55
C GLY A 38 -0.94 -8.13 9.15
N PHE A 39 -1.95 -7.44 8.59
CA PHE A 39 -1.80 -6.08 8.06
C PHE A 39 -2.03 -4.98 9.11
N GLY A 40 -2.96 -5.20 10.03
CA GLY A 40 -3.28 -4.26 11.08
C GLY A 40 -4.02 -2.99 10.62
N THR A 41 -4.57 -2.28 11.60
CA THR A 41 -5.37 -1.06 11.39
C THR A 41 -4.62 0.05 10.65
N ASP A 42 -3.31 0.20 10.91
CA ASP A 42 -2.50 1.25 10.28
C ASP A 42 -2.39 1.07 8.77
N PHE A 43 -2.26 -0.18 8.30
CA PHE A 43 -2.25 -0.47 6.86
C PHE A 43 -3.59 -0.11 6.21
N VAL A 44 -4.72 -0.49 6.82
CA VAL A 44 -6.06 -0.18 6.30
C VAL A 44 -6.29 1.33 6.22
N ILE A 45 -5.88 2.08 7.25
CA ILE A 45 -5.96 3.54 7.27
C ILE A 45 -5.11 4.14 6.14
N ARG A 46 -3.86 3.70 5.98
CA ARG A 46 -2.97 4.18 4.92
C ARG A 46 -3.50 3.85 3.53
N SER A 47 -4.09 2.68 3.38
CA SER A 47 -4.75 2.27 2.13
C SER A 47 -5.91 3.20 1.78
N ALA A 48 -6.74 3.57 2.76
CA ALA A 48 -7.81 4.54 2.57
C ALA A 48 -7.29 5.93 2.18
N LEU A 49 -6.19 6.38 2.80
CA LEU A 49 -5.54 7.65 2.43
C LEU A 49 -4.93 7.59 1.03
N MET A 50 -4.36 6.45 0.63
CA MET A 50 -3.82 6.26 -0.72
C MET A 50 -4.92 6.34 -1.79
N LEU A 51 -6.10 5.79 -1.51
CA LEU A 51 -7.22 5.75 -2.45
C LEU A 51 -8.03 7.06 -2.49
N TYR A 52 -8.38 7.60 -1.32
CA TYR A 52 -9.42 8.65 -1.21
C TYR A 52 -8.90 9.97 -0.64
N GLY A 53 -7.68 10.00 -0.14
CA GLY A 53 -7.16 11.13 0.59
C GLY A 53 -5.82 11.62 0.08
N ASP A 54 -5.09 12.21 1.01
CA ASP A 54 -3.73 12.67 0.81
C ASP A 54 -2.79 11.80 1.65
N VAL A 55 -1.92 11.06 0.99
CA VAL A 55 -0.93 10.18 1.64
C VAL A 55 0.03 10.95 2.54
N VAL A 56 0.24 12.25 2.23
CA VAL A 56 1.08 13.16 3.04
C VAL A 56 0.38 13.49 4.36
N LYS A 57 -0.93 13.71 4.31
CA LYS A 57 -1.73 14.01 5.49
C LYS A 57 -2.04 12.71 6.20
N SER A 58 -1.41 12.51 7.32
CA SER A 58 -1.59 11.30 8.13
C SER A 58 -2.94 11.21 8.86
N ASN A 59 -3.85 12.16 8.61
CA ASN A 59 -5.14 12.24 9.27
C ASN A 59 -6.27 12.09 8.24
N ILE A 60 -7.22 11.21 8.56
CA ILE A 60 -8.48 11.09 7.82
C ILE A 60 -9.33 12.33 8.11
N ASN A 61 -9.80 12.98 7.05
CA ASN A 61 -10.82 14.02 7.13
C ASN A 61 -12.20 13.46 6.80
N LYS A 62 -13.23 14.28 6.95
CA LYS A 62 -14.62 13.88 6.66
C LYS A 62 -14.77 13.35 5.22
N GLN A 63 -14.19 14.02 4.23
CA GLN A 63 -14.31 13.62 2.84
C GLN A 63 -13.71 12.22 2.60
N THR A 64 -12.52 11.94 3.16
CA THR A 64 -11.88 10.62 3.07
C THR A 64 -12.69 9.55 3.80
N ALA A 65 -13.26 9.88 4.98
CA ALA A 65 -14.11 8.96 5.73
C ALA A 65 -15.40 8.62 4.98
N ASP A 66 -16.07 9.62 4.41
CA ASP A 66 -17.28 9.45 3.61
C ASP A 66 -17.00 8.62 2.35
N ALA A 67 -15.88 8.90 1.65
CA ALA A 67 -15.47 8.13 0.48
C ALA A 67 -15.18 6.67 0.82
N LEU A 68 -14.46 6.40 1.91
CA LEU A 68 -14.19 5.05 2.38
C LEU A 68 -15.48 4.30 2.72
N LYS A 69 -16.38 4.93 3.50
CA LYS A 69 -17.67 4.36 3.88
C LYS A 69 -18.52 4.00 2.65
N ASN A 70 -18.64 4.94 1.72
CA ASN A 70 -19.46 4.76 0.52
C ASN A 70 -18.90 3.71 -0.46
N ASN A 71 -17.61 3.44 -0.40
CA ASN A 71 -16.92 2.47 -1.25
C ASN A 71 -16.39 1.27 -0.47
N TRP A 72 -16.93 0.98 0.71
CA TRP A 72 -16.40 -0.03 1.62
C TRP A 72 -16.31 -1.43 0.99
N ASP A 73 -17.29 -1.84 0.20
CA ASP A 73 -17.28 -3.14 -0.45
C ASP A 73 -16.21 -3.24 -1.55
N ASN A 74 -16.01 -2.17 -2.33
CA ASN A 74 -14.93 -2.07 -3.31
C ASN A 74 -13.55 -2.09 -2.63
N PHE A 75 -13.43 -1.41 -1.50
CA PHE A 75 -12.23 -1.39 -0.69
C PHE A 75 -11.90 -2.80 -0.16
N LYS A 76 -12.88 -3.50 0.43
CA LYS A 76 -12.71 -4.89 0.87
C LYS A 76 -12.32 -5.84 -0.28
N ARG A 77 -12.92 -5.63 -1.46
CA ARG A 77 -12.56 -6.41 -2.65
C ARG A 77 -11.09 -6.19 -3.02
N ALA A 78 -10.62 -4.95 -3.07
CA ALA A 78 -9.23 -4.63 -3.40
C ALA A 78 -8.25 -5.25 -2.40
N LEU A 79 -8.58 -5.26 -1.13
CA LEU A 79 -7.79 -5.94 -0.10
C LEU A 79 -7.72 -7.46 -0.33
N ARG A 80 -8.87 -8.11 -0.63
CA ARG A 80 -8.88 -9.55 -0.98
C ARG A 80 -8.06 -9.86 -2.24
N ASN A 81 -8.20 -9.00 -3.26
CA ASN A 81 -7.42 -9.12 -4.48
C ASN A 81 -5.92 -8.97 -4.21
N LEU A 82 -5.52 -8.07 -3.30
CA LEU A 82 -4.13 -7.92 -2.89
C LEU A 82 -3.58 -9.23 -2.29
N GLU A 83 -4.32 -9.84 -1.38
CA GLU A 83 -3.91 -11.12 -0.78
C GLU A 83 -3.79 -12.23 -1.83
N THR A 84 -4.76 -12.32 -2.73
CA THR A 84 -4.77 -13.33 -3.80
C THR A 84 -3.62 -13.10 -4.80
N ALA A 85 -3.44 -11.88 -5.28
CA ALA A 85 -2.37 -11.52 -6.21
C ALA A 85 -0.98 -11.82 -5.63
N LEU A 86 -0.76 -11.51 -4.34
CA LEU A 86 0.51 -11.80 -3.67
C LEU A 86 0.77 -13.31 -3.55
N LYS A 87 -0.27 -14.11 -3.32
CA LYS A 87 -0.18 -15.58 -3.34
C LYS A 87 0.15 -16.12 -4.73
N GLU A 88 -0.49 -15.59 -5.78
CA GLU A 88 -0.26 -15.97 -7.18
C GLU A 88 1.19 -15.71 -7.62
N ILE A 89 1.73 -14.56 -7.27
CA ILE A 89 3.15 -14.23 -7.55
C ILE A 89 4.12 -14.84 -6.53
N LYS A 90 3.63 -15.72 -5.62
CA LYS A 90 4.41 -16.45 -4.61
C LYS A 90 5.19 -15.56 -3.65
N VAL A 91 4.60 -14.46 -3.26
CA VAL A 91 5.19 -13.53 -2.29
C VAL A 91 4.62 -13.79 -0.90
N ASP A 92 5.52 -14.03 0.04
CA ASP A 92 5.16 -14.17 1.46
C ASP A 92 4.97 -12.79 2.10
N VAL A 93 3.72 -12.46 2.39
CA VAL A 93 3.31 -11.19 3.01
C VAL A 93 4.01 -10.95 4.36
N SER A 94 4.34 -12.00 5.11
CA SER A 94 4.99 -11.89 6.41
C SER A 94 6.36 -11.21 6.33
N ARG A 95 7.03 -11.28 5.19
CA ARG A 95 8.33 -10.66 4.94
C ARG A 95 8.26 -9.14 4.85
N PHE A 96 7.09 -8.56 4.60
CA PHE A 96 6.90 -7.10 4.46
C PHE A 96 6.42 -6.41 5.74
N ARG A 97 6.38 -7.08 6.88
CA ARG A 97 5.89 -6.51 8.15
C ARG A 97 6.58 -5.20 8.56
N THR A 98 7.79 -4.97 8.10
CA THR A 98 8.56 -3.75 8.38
C THR A 98 8.35 -2.63 7.37
N SER A 99 7.75 -2.89 6.21
CA SER A 99 7.57 -1.92 5.13
C SER A 99 6.32 -2.16 4.28
N TRP A 100 5.14 -2.11 4.90
CA TRP A 100 3.85 -2.22 4.21
C TRP A 100 3.63 -1.21 3.08
N ASN A 101 4.42 -0.13 3.06
CA ASN A 101 4.27 0.92 2.06
C ASN A 101 4.45 0.41 0.62
N VAL A 102 5.25 -0.65 0.44
CA VAL A 102 5.44 -1.28 -0.88
C VAL A 102 4.15 -1.88 -1.43
N LEU A 103 3.20 -2.27 -0.58
CA LEU A 103 1.94 -2.87 -0.98
C LEU A 103 0.85 -1.84 -1.34
N LEU A 104 0.98 -0.59 -0.91
CA LEU A 104 -0.04 0.44 -1.15
C LEU A 104 -0.26 0.75 -2.64
N PRO A 105 0.77 0.89 -3.49
CA PRO A 105 0.58 1.07 -4.93
C PRO A 105 -0.06 -0.15 -5.62
N ILE A 106 0.22 -1.35 -5.13
CA ILE A 106 -0.42 -2.57 -5.62
C ILE A 106 -1.90 -2.54 -5.29
N LEU A 107 -2.26 -2.24 -4.03
CA LEU A 107 -3.66 -2.09 -3.63
C LEU A 107 -4.39 -1.05 -4.49
N TYR A 108 -3.74 0.08 -4.78
CA TYR A 108 -4.27 1.13 -5.63
C TYR A 108 -4.61 0.59 -7.03
N THR A 109 -3.68 -0.14 -7.66
CA THR A 109 -3.90 -0.80 -8.94
C THR A 109 -5.09 -1.75 -8.88
N LEU A 110 -5.14 -2.63 -7.88
CA LEU A 110 -6.19 -3.65 -7.73
C LEU A 110 -7.58 -3.07 -7.41
N TYR A 111 -7.61 -1.88 -6.81
CA TYR A 111 -8.87 -1.17 -6.57
C TYR A 111 -9.53 -0.72 -7.87
N TYR A 112 -8.75 -0.14 -8.78
CA TYR A 112 -9.23 0.35 -10.08
C TYR A 112 -9.32 -0.75 -11.14
N ASN A 113 -8.58 -1.84 -10.98
CA ASN A 113 -8.56 -2.99 -11.90
C ASN A 113 -8.97 -4.27 -11.17
N PRO A 114 -10.28 -4.50 -10.98
CA PRO A 114 -10.78 -5.69 -10.26
C PRO A 114 -10.43 -7.01 -10.96
N ASP A 115 -10.33 -7.00 -12.30
CA ASP A 115 -9.89 -8.13 -13.14
C ASP A 115 -8.36 -8.02 -13.37
N TYR A 116 -7.60 -8.12 -12.31
CA TYR A 116 -6.19 -7.75 -12.22
C TYR A 116 -5.20 -8.72 -12.91
N GLN A 117 -5.66 -9.77 -13.57
CA GLN A 117 -4.77 -10.78 -14.18
C GLN A 117 -3.74 -10.16 -15.14
N ASP A 118 -4.16 -9.21 -15.97
CA ASP A 118 -3.29 -8.49 -16.89
C ASP A 118 -2.29 -7.56 -16.18
N SER A 119 -2.48 -7.28 -14.91
CA SER A 119 -1.60 -6.43 -14.09
C SER A 119 -0.54 -7.22 -13.31
N LEU A 120 -0.62 -8.55 -13.26
CA LEU A 120 0.25 -9.38 -12.40
C LEU A 120 1.72 -9.24 -12.74
N ASP A 121 2.09 -9.23 -14.03
CA ASP A 121 3.48 -9.08 -14.46
C ASP A 121 4.06 -7.72 -14.02
N GLY A 122 3.28 -6.66 -14.18
CA GLY A 122 3.65 -5.31 -13.73
C GLY A 122 3.78 -5.23 -12.20
N ILE A 123 2.86 -5.84 -11.47
CA ILE A 123 2.89 -5.92 -10.00
C ILE A 123 4.12 -6.68 -9.52
N GLN A 124 4.42 -7.82 -10.13
CA GLN A 124 5.60 -8.62 -9.80
C GLN A 124 6.90 -7.84 -10.08
N ALA A 125 7.01 -7.23 -11.26
CA ALA A 125 8.16 -6.42 -11.63
C ALA A 125 8.35 -5.24 -10.66
N TYR A 126 7.27 -4.53 -10.32
CA TYR A 126 7.30 -3.45 -9.34
C TYR A 126 7.82 -3.93 -7.98
N LEU A 127 7.26 -5.02 -7.46
CA LEU A 127 7.60 -5.52 -6.13
C LEU A 127 9.08 -5.91 -6.04
N VAL A 128 9.57 -6.64 -7.06
CA VAL A 128 10.98 -7.02 -7.16
C VAL A 128 11.88 -5.77 -7.19
N ARG A 129 11.57 -4.80 -8.07
CA ARG A 129 12.38 -3.58 -8.22
C ARG A 129 12.33 -2.71 -6.97
N ALA A 130 11.14 -2.54 -6.35
CA ALA A 130 10.98 -1.73 -5.14
C ALA A 130 11.78 -2.29 -3.96
N VAL A 131 11.88 -3.61 -3.85
CA VAL A 131 12.66 -4.29 -2.81
C VAL A 131 14.16 -4.24 -3.13
N LEU A 132 14.57 -4.67 -4.31
CA LEU A 132 15.98 -4.73 -4.71
C LEU A 132 16.64 -3.35 -4.72
N PHE A 133 15.94 -2.33 -5.21
CA PHE A 133 16.46 -0.96 -5.25
C PHE A 133 16.18 -0.17 -3.97
N THR A 134 15.67 -0.83 -2.92
CA THR A 134 15.36 -0.19 -1.63
C THR A 134 14.54 1.10 -1.79
N TYR A 135 13.57 1.08 -2.71
CA TYR A 135 12.84 2.27 -3.15
C TYR A 135 12.24 3.08 -1.99
N PHE A 136 11.72 2.44 -0.96
CA PHE A 136 11.12 3.10 0.20
C PHE A 136 12.08 3.36 1.38
N ARG A 137 13.39 3.28 1.16
CA ARG A 137 14.38 3.55 2.22
C ARG A 137 14.25 4.95 2.81
N SER A 138 13.87 5.94 2.00
CA SER A 138 13.66 7.33 2.41
C SER A 138 12.56 7.98 1.57
N GLY A 139 11.97 9.07 2.07
CA GLY A 139 10.99 9.86 1.32
C GLY A 139 9.69 9.14 0.98
N THR A 140 9.29 8.15 1.79
CA THR A 140 8.16 7.25 1.54
C THR A 140 6.89 7.95 1.07
N THR A 141 6.51 9.05 1.72
CA THR A 141 5.27 9.77 1.41
C THR A 141 5.31 10.41 0.03
N GLY A 142 6.41 11.08 -0.31
CA GLY A 142 6.61 11.66 -1.65
C GLY A 142 6.61 10.59 -2.73
N LYS A 143 7.28 9.47 -2.46
CA LYS A 143 7.34 8.32 -3.39
C LYS A 143 5.97 7.66 -3.63
N LEU A 144 5.13 7.54 -2.60
CA LEU A 144 3.77 7.06 -2.76
C LEU A 144 2.93 8.00 -3.63
N ASN A 145 3.04 9.32 -3.46
CA ASN A 145 2.37 10.27 -4.32
C ASN A 145 2.87 10.20 -5.77
N THR A 146 4.18 10.11 -5.96
CA THR A 146 4.77 9.93 -7.30
C THR A 146 4.26 8.66 -7.97
N LEU A 147 4.25 7.53 -7.25
CA LEU A 147 3.72 6.26 -7.77
C LEU A 147 2.24 6.38 -8.11
N ARG A 148 1.41 6.97 -7.24
CA ARG A 148 0.00 7.19 -7.53
C ARG A 148 -0.22 8.00 -8.80
N SER A 149 0.51 9.09 -8.99
CA SER A 149 0.42 9.90 -10.21
C SER A 149 0.82 9.09 -11.44
N ARG A 150 1.94 8.36 -11.37
CA ARG A 150 2.40 7.53 -12.48
C ARG A 150 1.43 6.40 -12.82
N ILE A 151 0.90 5.70 -11.82
CA ILE A 151 -0.12 4.67 -12.03
C ILE A 151 -1.33 5.24 -12.77
N ASN A 152 -1.80 6.44 -12.39
CA ASN A 152 -2.91 7.10 -13.06
C ASN A 152 -2.60 7.46 -14.52
N GLU A 153 -1.39 7.94 -14.82
CA GLU A 153 -0.94 8.24 -16.18
C GLU A 153 -0.94 7.00 -17.09
N TYR A 154 -0.76 5.81 -16.50
CA TYR A 154 -0.73 4.52 -17.20
C TYR A 154 -2.03 3.71 -17.04
N GLY A 155 -3.18 4.39 -16.97
CA GLY A 155 -4.49 3.74 -16.93
C GLY A 155 -4.84 3.12 -15.59
N SER A 156 -4.35 3.68 -14.49
CA SER A 156 -4.56 3.20 -13.11
C SER A 156 -4.01 1.80 -12.85
N THR A 157 -3.00 1.40 -13.62
CA THR A 157 -2.33 0.09 -13.47
C THR A 157 -0.81 0.23 -13.41
N ILE A 158 -0.16 -0.70 -12.74
CA ILE A 158 1.30 -0.83 -12.75
C ILE A 158 1.69 -1.65 -13.98
N THR A 159 2.53 -1.07 -14.85
CA THR A 159 3.08 -1.74 -16.02
C THR A 159 4.61 -1.68 -16.00
N VAL A 160 5.26 -2.58 -16.75
CA VAL A 160 6.72 -2.55 -16.91
C VAL A 160 7.17 -1.23 -17.56
N ASP A 161 6.43 -0.74 -18.57
CA ASP A 161 6.72 0.53 -19.24
C ASP A 161 6.65 1.72 -18.27
N MET A 162 5.66 1.73 -17.37
CA MET A 162 5.57 2.72 -16.30
C MET A 162 6.83 2.69 -15.41
N LEU A 163 7.26 1.50 -15.01
CA LEU A 163 8.45 1.34 -14.15
C LEU A 163 9.72 1.78 -14.86
N ASP A 164 9.83 1.51 -16.16
CA ASP A 164 10.99 1.91 -16.98
C ASP A 164 11.02 3.43 -17.25
N SER A 165 9.88 4.11 -17.12
CA SER A 165 9.82 5.58 -17.16
C SER A 165 10.29 6.27 -15.89
N MET A 166 10.46 5.51 -14.79
CA MET A 166 10.85 6.03 -13.47
C MET A 166 12.33 5.73 -13.18
N ASN A 167 13.19 6.75 -13.15
CA ASN A 167 14.64 6.58 -12.95
C ASN A 167 14.99 5.71 -11.73
N GLU A 168 14.23 5.83 -10.62
CA GLU A 168 14.49 5.06 -9.40
C GLU A 168 14.11 3.58 -9.53
N LEU A 169 13.13 3.24 -10.37
CA LEU A 169 12.63 1.87 -10.57
C LEU A 169 13.07 1.25 -11.90
N LYS A 170 13.63 2.05 -12.82
CA LYS A 170 14.20 1.55 -14.07
C LYS A 170 15.38 0.62 -13.81
N VAL A 171 15.41 -0.50 -14.50
CA VAL A 171 16.56 -1.43 -14.49
C VAL A 171 17.65 -0.86 -15.37
N THR A 172 18.87 -0.74 -14.82
CA THR A 172 20.07 -0.31 -15.55
C THR A 172 21.24 -1.23 -15.19
N GLU A 173 22.22 -1.36 -16.08
CA GLU A 173 23.44 -2.15 -15.82
C GLU A 173 24.11 -1.72 -14.51
N GLY A 174 24.28 -0.41 -14.27
CA GLY A 174 24.89 0.09 -13.04
C GLY A 174 24.17 -0.34 -11.77
N LYS A 175 22.82 -0.36 -11.74
CA LYS A 175 22.07 -0.85 -10.57
C LYS A 175 22.24 -2.35 -10.35
N ILE A 176 22.34 -3.13 -11.42
CA ILE A 176 22.60 -4.57 -11.33
C ILE A 176 24.00 -4.81 -10.76
N ASP A 177 24.99 -4.09 -11.26
CA ASP A 177 26.37 -4.18 -10.78
C ASP A 177 26.49 -3.80 -9.30
N ASP A 178 25.79 -2.75 -8.87
CA ASP A 178 25.76 -2.32 -7.46
C ASP A 178 25.20 -3.42 -6.55
N ILE A 179 24.13 -4.10 -6.95
CA ILE A 179 23.53 -5.22 -6.20
C ILE A 179 24.52 -6.40 -6.12
N LEU A 180 25.10 -6.80 -7.26
CA LEU A 180 26.02 -7.93 -7.33
C LEU A 180 27.30 -7.67 -6.52
N ASN A 181 27.80 -6.44 -6.50
CA ASN A 181 28.96 -6.05 -5.72
C ASN A 181 28.68 -6.00 -4.23
N ALA A 182 27.46 -5.59 -3.81
CA ALA A 182 27.06 -5.59 -2.40
C ALA A 182 26.98 -7.03 -1.84
N GLU A 183 26.53 -8.00 -2.62
CA GLU A 183 26.50 -9.42 -2.22
C GLU A 183 27.90 -10.06 -2.12
N ARG A 184 28.88 -9.58 -2.92
CA ARG A 184 30.26 -10.11 -2.89
C ARG A 184 31.10 -9.55 -1.76
N GLY A 185 30.68 -8.44 -1.15
CA GLY A 185 31.39 -7.76 -0.05
C GLY A 185 30.87 -8.12 1.35
N SER A 186 29.86 -8.96 1.48
CA SER A 186 29.29 -9.47 2.72
C SER A 186 29.70 -10.92 2.95
#